data_8a2135f02be9a8a073d00b2498d1f24b
#
_entry.id   8a2135f02be9a8a073d00b2498d1f24b
#
_cell.length_a   1.000
_cell.length_b   1.000
_cell.length_c   1.000
_cell.angle_alpha   90.00
_cell.angle_beta   90.00
_cell.angle_gamma   90.00
#
_symmetry.space_group_name_H-M   'P 1'
#
loop_
_entity.id
_entity.type
_entity.pdbx_description
1 polymer ?
#
loop_
_entity_poly.entity_id
_entity_poly.type
_entity_poly.pdbx_seq_one_letter_code
_entity_poly.pdbx_strand_id
1 'polypeptide(L)'
;MIGCAKNDISIYNLGSKEWNNINITAGGRSFNIEKLDEGASHTLRFNSQSEGGGEISADLDGKIHERKFGYFTPNLTDNYEIMLKDDGSIWINEGVDN
;
A
#
# COMPACT_ATOMS: atom_id res chain seq x y z
N MET A 1 -1.99 18.15 23.39
CA MET A 1 -1.44 17.79 22.24
C MET A 1 -2.40 17.27 21.24
N ILE A 2 -2.13 17.50 20.14
CA ILE A 2 -2.94 17.15 19.12
C ILE A 2 -2.71 15.79 18.67
N GLY A 3 -3.70 15.05 18.38
CA GLY A 3 -3.57 13.75 17.82
C GLY A 3 -2.95 13.86 16.45
N CYS A 4 -2.09 12.95 16.11
CA CYS A 4 -1.55 12.89 14.80
C CYS A 4 -2.50 12.14 13.91
N ALA A 5 -2.73 12.64 12.72
CA ALA A 5 -3.51 11.92 11.75
C ALA A 5 -2.67 10.76 11.23
N LYS A 6 -3.25 9.59 11.17
CA LYS A 6 -2.56 8.38 10.72
C LYS A 6 -3.23 7.84 9.48
N ASN A 7 -2.41 7.44 8.54
CA ASN A 7 -2.89 6.76 7.34
C ASN A 7 -2.61 5.29 7.49
N ASP A 8 -3.53 4.46 7.03
CA ASP A 8 -3.38 3.01 7.05
C ASP A 8 -3.41 2.50 5.62
N ILE A 9 -2.40 1.73 5.25
CA ILE A 9 -2.39 1.02 3.97
C ILE A 9 -2.24 -0.44 4.30
N SER A 10 -3.24 -1.23 3.98
CA SER A 10 -3.20 -2.67 4.21
C SER A 10 -3.03 -3.36 2.88
N ILE A 11 -2.06 -4.26 2.79
CA ILE A 11 -1.75 -4.98 1.58
C ILE A 11 -2.09 -6.44 1.82
N TYR A 12 -2.88 -7.02 0.92
CA TYR A 12 -3.30 -8.40 1.02
C TYR A 12 -2.87 -9.18 -0.22
N ASN A 13 -2.22 -10.30 -0.01
CA ASN A 13 -1.94 -11.20 -1.12
C ASN A 13 -3.07 -12.20 -1.22
N LEU A 14 -3.99 -11.97 -2.15
CA LEU A 14 -5.17 -12.81 -2.31
C LEU A 14 -4.94 -13.98 -3.25
N GLY A 15 -3.76 -14.07 -3.82
CA GLY A 15 -3.45 -15.15 -4.75
C GLY A 15 -2.73 -16.29 -4.08
N SER A 16 -2.27 -17.21 -4.89
CA SER A 16 -1.56 -18.38 -4.44
C SER A 16 -0.06 -18.28 -4.64
N LYS A 17 0.42 -17.16 -5.18
CA LYS A 17 1.84 -16.96 -5.45
C LYS A 17 2.40 -15.90 -4.52
N GLU A 18 3.69 -16.00 -4.26
CA GLU A 18 4.40 -15.05 -3.43
C GLU A 18 4.68 -13.78 -4.22
N TRP A 19 4.51 -12.63 -3.59
CA TRP A 19 4.92 -11.35 -4.18
C TRP A 19 6.18 -10.88 -3.47
N ASN A 20 7.11 -10.27 -4.20
CA ASN A 20 8.40 -9.86 -3.67
C ASN A 20 8.69 -8.39 -3.93
N ASN A 21 9.58 -7.82 -3.15
CA ASN A 21 10.06 -6.45 -3.31
C ASN A 21 8.92 -5.47 -3.51
N ILE A 22 8.01 -5.45 -2.57
CA ILE A 22 6.87 -4.55 -2.62
C ILE A 22 7.33 -3.21 -2.08
N ASN A 23 7.34 -2.21 -2.96
CA ASN A 23 7.77 -0.87 -2.58
C ASN A 23 6.57 0.06 -2.66
N ILE A 24 6.34 0.80 -1.59
CA ILE A 24 5.21 1.71 -1.51
C ILE A 24 5.73 3.08 -1.12
N THR A 25 5.33 4.10 -1.88
CA THR A 25 5.61 5.48 -1.51
C THR A 25 4.29 6.19 -1.34
N ALA A 26 4.17 6.96 -0.29
CA ALA A 26 2.93 7.66 -0.01
C ALA A 26 3.22 8.79 0.97
N GLY A 27 2.74 9.98 0.65
CA GLY A 27 2.85 11.10 1.57
C GLY A 27 4.27 11.45 1.97
N GLY A 28 5.23 11.27 1.09
CA GLY A 28 6.64 11.55 1.39
C GLY A 28 7.35 10.43 2.11
N ARG A 29 6.68 9.30 2.32
CA ARG A 29 7.26 8.15 2.99
C ARG A 29 7.49 7.02 2.01
N SER A 30 8.48 6.17 2.31
CA SER A 30 8.77 5.00 1.49
C SER A 30 8.82 3.77 2.37
N PHE A 31 8.24 2.69 1.88
CA PHE A 31 8.21 1.43 2.60
C PHE A 31 8.61 0.29 1.67
N ASN A 32 9.23 -0.72 2.23
CA ASN A 32 9.61 -1.92 1.48
C ASN A 32 9.19 -3.17 2.26
N ILE A 33 8.50 -4.07 1.57
CA ILE A 33 8.17 -5.38 2.12
C ILE A 33 8.87 -6.37 1.22
N GLU A 34 9.82 -7.13 1.76
CA GLU A 34 10.63 -8.01 0.94
C GLU A 34 9.82 -9.14 0.33
N LYS A 35 8.86 -9.65 1.06
CA LYS A 35 8.08 -10.79 0.62
C LYS A 35 6.72 -10.81 1.28
N LEU A 36 5.71 -11.18 0.50
CA LEU A 36 4.37 -11.36 1.04
C LEU A 36 3.84 -12.69 0.50
N ASP A 37 3.76 -13.69 1.37
CA ASP A 37 3.33 -15.03 1.00
C ASP A 37 1.84 -15.08 0.68
N GLU A 38 1.41 -16.17 0.07
CA GLU A 38 0.01 -16.35 -0.25
C GLU A 38 -0.84 -16.21 1.02
N GLY A 39 -1.94 -15.51 0.91
CA GLY A 39 -2.85 -15.32 2.04
C GLY A 39 -2.36 -14.38 3.12
N ALA A 40 -1.15 -13.87 3.00
CA ALA A 40 -0.58 -13.00 4.02
C ALA A 40 -1.01 -11.55 3.80
N SER A 41 -0.90 -10.77 4.85
CA SER A 41 -1.22 -9.35 4.76
C SER A 41 -0.23 -8.55 5.60
N HIS A 42 -0.16 -7.27 5.31
CA HIS A 42 0.72 -6.36 6.02
C HIS A 42 0.07 -4.99 6.06
N THR A 43 0.13 -4.33 7.20
CA THR A 43 -0.47 -3.01 7.35
C THR A 43 0.62 -2.00 7.67
N LEU A 44 0.60 -0.89 6.93
CA LEU A 44 1.49 0.22 7.16
C LEU A 44 0.68 1.35 7.77
N ARG A 45 1.19 1.93 8.85
CA ARG A 45 0.55 3.05 9.51
C ARG A 45 1.55 4.18 9.62
N PHE A 46 1.19 5.36 9.13
CA PHE A 46 2.15 6.46 9.07
C PHE A 46 1.45 7.81 9.00
N ASN A 47 2.22 8.85 9.28
CA ASN A 47 1.78 10.23 9.06
C ASN A 47 2.38 10.69 7.74
N SER A 48 1.58 11.38 6.93
CA SER A 48 2.10 11.97 5.71
C SER A 48 3.02 13.12 6.04
N GLN A 49 4.16 13.19 5.38
CA GLN A 49 5.11 14.29 5.53
C GLN A 49 4.87 15.38 4.51
N SER A 50 4.32 15.02 3.36
CA SER A 50 4.07 15.97 2.30
C SER A 50 2.87 15.51 1.49
N GLU A 51 2.32 16.42 0.70
CA GLU A 51 1.21 16.09 -0.18
C GLU A 51 1.71 15.29 -1.36
N GLY A 52 0.89 14.38 -1.83
CA GLY A 52 1.21 13.64 -3.05
C GLY A 52 0.45 12.35 -3.14
N GLY A 53 0.46 11.77 -4.32
CA GLY A 53 -0.17 10.49 -4.56
C GLY A 53 0.67 9.35 -4.02
N GLY A 54 0.05 8.18 -3.92
CA GLY A 54 0.75 6.98 -3.56
C GLY A 54 1.13 6.18 -4.79
N GLU A 55 2.09 5.29 -4.63
CA GLU A 55 2.48 4.40 -5.69
C GLU A 55 2.99 3.10 -5.10
N ILE A 56 2.64 2.00 -5.74
CA ILE A 56 3.15 0.69 -5.34
C ILE A 56 3.81 0.04 -6.54
N SER A 57 4.96 -0.59 -6.31
CA SER A 57 5.55 -1.48 -7.29
C SER A 57 5.89 -2.78 -6.59
N ALA A 58 5.69 -3.89 -7.28
CA ALA A 58 5.89 -5.19 -6.68
C ALA A 58 6.19 -6.21 -7.75
N ASP A 59 6.98 -7.22 -7.36
CA ASP A 59 7.46 -8.25 -8.27
C ASP A 59 6.66 -9.54 -8.09
N LEU A 60 6.08 -10.02 -9.18
CA LEU A 60 5.41 -11.33 -9.21
C LEU A 60 6.06 -12.17 -10.30
N ASP A 61 6.71 -13.26 -9.91
CA ASP A 61 7.37 -14.18 -10.83
C ASP A 61 8.41 -13.48 -11.72
N GLY A 62 9.14 -12.53 -11.14
CA GLY A 62 10.17 -11.83 -11.87
C GLY A 62 9.68 -10.68 -12.73
N LYS A 63 8.39 -10.38 -12.67
CA LYS A 63 7.83 -9.29 -13.44
C LYS A 63 7.32 -8.21 -12.50
N ILE A 64 7.70 -6.99 -12.75
CA ILE A 64 7.32 -5.86 -11.88
C ILE A 64 6.00 -5.27 -12.34
N HIS A 65 5.09 -5.11 -11.39
CA HIS A 65 3.79 -4.49 -11.61
C HIS A 65 3.72 -3.22 -10.78
N GLU A 66 3.17 -2.17 -11.34
CA GLU A 66 3.10 -0.88 -10.68
C GLU A 66 1.69 -0.33 -10.75
N ARG A 67 1.32 0.44 -9.72
CA ARG A 67 0.04 1.12 -9.73
C ARG A 67 0.11 2.36 -8.86
N LYS A 68 -0.53 3.43 -9.32
CA LYS A 68 -0.67 4.64 -8.53
C LYS A 68 -1.99 4.59 -7.80
N PHE A 69 -2.02 5.12 -6.61
CA PHE A 69 -3.23 5.11 -5.82
C PHE A 69 -3.29 6.28 -4.86
N GLY A 70 -4.50 6.76 -4.63
CA GLY A 70 -4.77 7.70 -3.57
C GLY A 70 -4.11 9.06 -3.71
N TYR A 71 -4.30 9.85 -2.66
CA TYR A 71 -3.66 11.14 -2.52
C TYR A 71 -3.56 11.40 -1.02
N PHE A 72 -2.39 11.76 -0.56
CA PHE A 72 -2.14 11.93 0.86
C PHE A 72 -1.83 13.37 1.17
N THR A 73 -2.39 13.86 2.27
CA THR A 73 -2.19 15.24 2.71
C THR A 73 -1.82 15.21 4.18
N PRO A 74 -0.84 16.00 4.60
CA PRO A 74 -0.52 16.07 6.03
C PRO A 74 -1.76 16.46 6.83
N ASN A 75 -1.88 15.87 8.00
CA ASN A 75 -2.97 16.13 8.94
C ASN A 75 -4.33 15.59 8.53
N LEU A 76 -4.38 14.78 7.48
CA LEU A 76 -5.61 14.07 7.13
C LEU A 76 -5.39 12.58 7.28
N THR A 77 -6.47 11.87 7.52
CA THR A 77 -6.42 10.41 7.70
C THR A 77 -7.04 9.74 6.49
N ASP A 78 -6.29 8.83 5.87
CA ASP A 78 -6.77 8.07 4.73
C ASP A 78 -6.50 6.60 4.96
N ASN A 79 -7.40 5.76 4.45
CA ASN A 79 -7.27 4.32 4.56
C ASN A 79 -7.37 3.70 3.17
N TYR A 80 -6.44 2.84 2.85
CA TYR A 80 -6.44 2.15 1.57
C TYR A 80 -6.20 0.67 1.77
N GLU A 81 -6.81 -0.14 0.92
CA GLU A 81 -6.56 -1.56 0.87
C GLU A 81 -6.02 -1.88 -0.50
N ILE A 82 -4.93 -2.63 -0.53
CA ILE A 82 -4.30 -3.02 -1.78
C ILE A 82 -4.38 -4.54 -1.85
N MET A 83 -4.96 -5.06 -2.92
CA MET A 83 -5.10 -6.49 -3.11
C MET A 83 -4.23 -6.92 -4.27
N LEU A 84 -3.35 -7.89 -4.03
CA LEU A 84 -2.44 -8.44 -5.02
C LEU A 84 -2.99 -9.77 -5.49
N LYS A 85 -3.06 -9.94 -6.80
CA LYS A 85 -3.68 -11.13 -7.39
C LYS A 85 -2.71 -11.88 -8.29
N ASP A 86 -2.99 -13.16 -8.52
CA ASP A 86 -2.10 -14.05 -9.27
C ASP A 86 -1.87 -13.65 -10.71
N ASP A 87 -2.77 -12.89 -11.29
CA ASP A 87 -2.62 -12.46 -12.68
C ASP A 87 -1.77 -11.19 -12.80
N GLY A 88 -1.22 -10.73 -11.69
CA GLY A 88 -0.43 -9.50 -11.69
C GLY A 88 -1.24 -8.24 -11.43
N SER A 89 -2.54 -8.37 -11.24
CA SER A 89 -3.39 -7.22 -10.98
C SER A 89 -3.16 -6.71 -9.56
N ILE A 90 -3.15 -5.40 -9.45
CA ILE A 90 -3.07 -4.74 -8.14
C ILE A 90 -4.34 -3.90 -8.02
N TRP A 91 -5.19 -4.29 -7.10
CA TRP A 91 -6.46 -3.60 -6.92
C TRP A 91 -6.37 -2.68 -5.71
N ILE A 92 -6.91 -1.48 -5.86
CA ILE A 92 -6.88 -0.48 -4.81
C ILE A 92 -8.30 -0.17 -4.40
N ASN A 93 -8.54 -0.24 -3.10
CA ASN A 93 -9.83 0.08 -2.56
C ASN A 93 -9.64 1.14 -1.49
N GLU A 94 -10.37 2.24 -1.59
CA GLU A 94 -10.30 3.28 -0.60
C GLU A 94 -11.24 2.93 0.54
N GLY A 95 -10.72 2.86 1.74
CA GLY A 95 -11.51 2.52 2.89
C GLY A 95 -12.46 3.64 3.24
N VAL A 96 -13.62 3.27 3.74
CA VAL A 96 -14.59 4.24 4.19
C VAL A 96 -14.35 4.46 5.67
N ASP A 97 -14.14 5.70 6.00
CA ASP A 97 -13.89 6.04 7.37
C ASP A 97 -15.13 6.67 7.96
N ASN A 98 -15.76 6.01 8.86
CA ASN A 98 -16.97 6.50 9.46
C ASN A 98 -16.80 6.79 10.92
#